data_5d7cb57df44a7ed1c29f24deeede53df
#
_entry.id   5d7cb57df44a7ed1c29f24deeede53df
#
_cell.length_a   1.000
_cell.length_b   1.000
_cell.length_c   1.000
_cell.angle_alpha   90.00
_cell.angle_beta   90.00
_cell.angle_gamma   90.00
#
_symmetry.space_group_name_H-M   'P 1'
#
loop_
_entity.id
_entity.type
_entity.pdbx_description
1 polymer ?
#
loop_
_entity_poly.entity_id
_entity_poly.type
_entity_poly.pdbx_seq_one_letter_code
_entity_poly.pdbx_strand_id
1 'polypeptide(L)'
;PYDVCFYADAGLREISAKEGNRQAQAMTVYLKGNPAGYDWQAAALTEGDPDGCVIDGTTAWELFGNKVPGGQILFQGRTYTVRKVADWGQKILVFGAASADDTETELFYNRLFIRRRNGETEESTVNGFLMKYGLQGTVVSSTLPKNAGLAALLLLPAVLSGSLWTEISREK
;
A
#
# COMPACT_ATOMS: atom_id res chain seq x y z
N PRO A 1 11.38 -2.72 -20.48
CA PRO A 1 11.37 -1.90 -19.28
C PRO A 1 10.70 -2.63 -18.13
N TYR A 2 11.10 -2.35 -16.88
CA TYR A 2 10.41 -2.83 -15.69
C TYR A 2 9.23 -1.90 -15.40
N ASP A 3 8.10 -2.47 -14.98
CA ASP A 3 6.95 -1.71 -14.48
C ASP A 3 7.10 -1.59 -12.97
N VAL A 4 7.39 -0.39 -12.51
CA VAL A 4 7.79 -0.13 -11.12
C VAL A 4 6.97 0.99 -10.50
N CYS A 5 6.74 0.88 -9.20
CA CYS A 5 6.17 1.92 -8.38
C CYS A 5 6.95 2.04 -7.07
N PHE A 6 7.58 3.18 -6.85
CA PHE A 6 8.17 3.52 -5.57
C PHE A 6 7.11 4.12 -4.67
N TYR A 7 7.18 3.86 -3.37
CA TYR A 7 6.32 4.54 -2.44
C TYR A 7 7.04 4.96 -1.16
N ALA A 8 6.56 6.07 -0.61
CA ALA A 8 6.96 6.60 0.68
C ALA A 8 5.74 6.65 1.60
N ASP A 9 5.89 6.13 2.81
CA ASP A 9 4.89 6.21 3.86
C ASP A 9 5.17 7.45 4.70
N ALA A 10 4.29 8.44 4.64
CA ALA A 10 4.38 9.68 5.41
C ALA A 10 3.66 9.59 6.76
N GLY A 11 3.15 8.42 7.12
CA GLY A 11 2.46 8.16 8.38
C GLY A 11 1.03 8.69 8.44
N LEU A 12 0.46 8.62 9.64
CA LEU A 12 -0.89 9.11 9.90
C LEU A 12 -0.92 10.64 9.87
N ARG A 13 -1.79 11.20 9.05
CA ARG A 13 -1.93 12.65 8.87
C ARG A 13 -3.39 13.07 8.94
N GLU A 14 -3.58 14.29 9.42
CA GLU A 14 -4.89 14.95 9.42
C GLU A 14 -5.17 15.59 8.07
N ILE A 15 -6.38 15.41 7.59
CA ILE A 15 -6.91 15.97 6.35
C ILE A 15 -8.28 16.57 6.63
N SER A 16 -8.62 17.62 5.91
CA SER A 16 -9.93 18.26 6.03
C SER A 16 -10.64 18.35 4.68
N ALA A 17 -11.96 18.32 4.70
CA ALA A 17 -12.73 18.66 3.52
C ALA A 17 -12.56 20.15 3.23
N LYS A 18 -12.38 20.53 1.96
CA LYS A 18 -12.26 21.95 1.56
C LYS A 18 -13.54 22.71 1.86
N GLU A 19 -14.66 22.04 1.69
CA GLU A 19 -15.99 22.59 1.99
C GLU A 19 -16.53 21.95 3.26
N GLY A 20 -16.91 22.80 4.22
CA GLY A 20 -17.33 22.35 5.54
C GLY A 20 -16.19 22.18 6.54
N ASN A 21 -16.53 21.75 7.77
CA ASN A 21 -15.58 21.62 8.88
C ASN A 21 -15.27 20.16 9.23
N ARG A 22 -15.41 19.25 8.25
CA ARG A 22 -15.16 17.82 8.49
C ARG A 22 -13.68 17.51 8.34
N GLN A 23 -13.17 16.72 9.27
CA GLN A 23 -11.79 16.27 9.33
C GLN A 23 -11.73 14.74 9.43
N ALA A 24 -10.66 14.17 8.95
CA ALA A 24 -10.35 12.76 9.08
C ALA A 24 -8.84 12.57 9.28
N GLN A 25 -8.44 11.41 9.75
CA GLN A 25 -7.05 10.99 9.80
C GLN A 25 -6.86 9.79 8.87
N ALA A 26 -5.82 9.81 8.05
CA ALA A 26 -5.48 8.72 7.14
C ALA A 26 -3.97 8.50 7.07
N MET A 27 -3.57 7.24 6.85
CA MET A 27 -2.20 6.91 6.47
C MET A 27 -1.92 7.52 5.10
N THR A 28 -0.90 8.35 5.02
CA THR A 28 -0.58 9.10 3.81
C THR A 28 0.57 8.42 3.08
N VAL A 29 0.37 8.17 1.79
CA VAL A 29 1.31 7.47 0.93
C VAL A 29 1.55 8.29 -0.33
N TYR A 30 2.81 8.46 -0.70
CA TYR A 30 3.21 9.07 -1.97
C TYR A 30 3.77 8.02 -2.92
N LEU A 31 3.31 8.06 -4.17
CA LEU A 31 3.71 7.11 -5.21
C LEU A 31 4.54 7.81 -6.29
N LYS A 32 5.62 7.15 -6.74
CA LYS A 32 6.42 7.57 -7.90
C LYS A 32 6.57 6.42 -8.89
N GLY A 33 6.25 6.67 -10.16
CA GLY A 33 6.16 5.68 -11.21
C GLY A 33 4.72 5.24 -11.48
N ASN A 34 4.49 3.98 -11.84
CA ASN A 34 3.16 3.51 -12.19
C ASN A 34 2.30 3.21 -10.93
N PRO A 35 1.27 4.04 -10.61
CA PRO A 35 0.44 3.83 -9.42
C PRO A 35 -0.30 2.50 -9.40
N ALA A 36 -0.61 1.92 -10.57
CA ALA A 36 -1.22 0.59 -10.66
C ALA A 36 -0.31 -0.53 -10.13
N GLY A 37 0.99 -0.27 -10.00
CA GLY A 37 1.94 -1.17 -9.36
C GLY A 37 1.75 -1.25 -7.85
N TYR A 38 1.28 -0.18 -7.21
CA TYR A 38 0.90 -0.16 -5.81
C TYR A 38 -0.45 -0.89 -5.60
N ASP A 39 -1.48 -0.39 -6.27
CA ASP A 39 -2.82 -0.98 -6.29
C ASP A 39 -3.56 -0.54 -7.56
N TRP A 40 -4.36 -1.42 -8.16
CA TRP A 40 -5.12 -1.08 -9.37
C TRP A 40 -6.11 0.09 -9.15
N GLN A 41 -6.54 0.32 -7.92
CA GLN A 41 -7.42 1.43 -7.58
C GLN A 41 -6.66 2.77 -7.58
N ALA A 42 -5.36 2.76 -7.34
CA ALA A 42 -4.50 3.95 -7.42
C ALA A 42 -4.22 4.38 -8.88
N ALA A 43 -4.54 3.55 -9.86
CA ALA A 43 -4.34 3.85 -11.29
C ALA A 43 -5.12 5.09 -11.79
N ALA A 44 -6.02 5.66 -10.97
CA ALA A 44 -6.66 6.94 -11.26
C ALA A 44 -5.71 8.14 -11.14
N LEU A 45 -4.53 7.96 -10.52
CA LEU A 45 -3.48 8.97 -10.47
C LEU A 45 -2.64 8.88 -11.73
N THR A 46 -2.31 10.03 -12.30
CA THR A 46 -1.41 10.15 -13.45
C THR A 46 -0.19 10.97 -13.07
N GLU A 47 0.95 10.73 -13.73
CA GLU A 47 2.21 11.46 -13.46
C GLU A 47 2.08 12.98 -13.64
N GLY A 48 1.17 13.44 -14.50
CA GLY A 48 0.94 14.87 -14.77
C GLY A 48 -0.14 15.51 -13.92
N ASP A 49 -0.67 14.84 -12.89
CA ASP A 49 -1.73 15.37 -12.02
C ASP A 49 -1.18 15.68 -10.61
N PRO A 50 -0.67 16.91 -10.38
CA PRO A 50 -0.11 17.30 -9.09
C PRO A 50 -1.16 17.49 -8.00
N ASP A 51 -2.42 17.67 -8.37
CA ASP A 51 -3.53 17.98 -7.46
C ASP A 51 -4.50 16.81 -7.28
N GLY A 52 -4.15 15.64 -7.83
CA GLY A 52 -4.94 14.43 -7.70
C GLY A 52 -4.61 13.62 -6.44
N CYS A 53 -5.64 13.04 -5.82
CA CYS A 53 -5.46 12.03 -4.77
C CYS A 53 -6.49 10.90 -4.89
N VAL A 54 -6.18 9.78 -4.28
CA VAL A 54 -7.11 8.66 -4.07
C VAL A 54 -7.25 8.45 -2.57
N ILE A 55 -8.49 8.33 -2.10
CA ILE A 55 -8.79 8.09 -0.69
C ILE A 55 -9.59 6.81 -0.51
N ASP A 56 -9.49 6.22 0.66
CA ASP A 56 -10.34 5.10 1.07
C ASP A 56 -11.79 5.52 1.31
N GLY A 57 -12.71 4.57 1.13
CA GLY A 57 -14.16 4.80 1.32
C GLY A 57 -14.56 5.24 2.71
N THR A 58 -13.85 4.81 3.76
CA THR A 58 -14.11 5.26 5.13
C THR A 58 -13.73 6.72 5.31
N THR A 59 -12.56 7.10 4.79
CA THR A 59 -12.08 8.48 4.79
C THR A 59 -13.02 9.41 3.98
N ALA A 60 -13.47 8.95 2.79
CA ALA A 60 -14.43 9.69 1.98
C ALA A 60 -15.75 9.92 2.73
N TRP A 61 -16.24 8.91 3.43
CA TRP A 61 -17.46 9.02 4.23
C TRP A 61 -17.32 10.03 5.38
N GLU A 62 -16.21 10.02 6.09
CA GLU A 62 -15.95 10.96 7.18
C GLU A 62 -15.88 12.40 6.66
N LEU A 63 -15.20 12.64 5.53
CA LEU A 63 -15.01 13.97 4.98
C LEU A 63 -16.25 14.52 4.26
N PHE A 64 -16.93 13.69 3.48
CA PHE A 64 -17.97 14.16 2.56
C PHE A 64 -19.37 13.62 2.89
N GLY A 65 -19.48 12.59 3.73
CA GLY A 65 -20.75 11.89 3.99
C GLY A 65 -21.21 11.03 2.79
N ASN A 66 -20.34 10.79 1.83
CA ASN A 66 -20.58 9.92 0.68
C ASN A 66 -19.27 9.28 0.20
N LYS A 67 -19.34 8.36 -0.74
CA LYS A 67 -18.19 7.68 -1.34
C LYS A 67 -18.03 8.00 -2.81
N VAL A 68 -18.30 9.24 -3.21
CA VAL A 68 -18.27 9.68 -4.60
C VAL A 68 -16.97 10.45 -4.85
N PRO A 69 -16.25 10.19 -5.94
CA PRO A 69 -15.07 10.97 -6.32
C PRO A 69 -15.45 12.42 -6.71
N GLY A 70 -14.46 13.30 -6.77
CA GLY A 70 -14.63 14.71 -7.14
C GLY A 70 -14.65 15.68 -5.96
N GLY A 71 -14.75 15.18 -4.71
CA GLY A 71 -14.59 16.02 -3.52
C GLY A 71 -13.19 16.63 -3.43
N GLN A 72 -13.08 17.80 -2.81
CA GLN A 72 -11.80 18.47 -2.58
C GLN A 72 -11.39 18.38 -1.12
N ILE A 73 -10.12 18.04 -0.89
CA ILE A 73 -9.51 17.99 0.42
C ILE A 73 -8.46 19.08 0.55
N LEU A 74 -8.27 19.56 1.77
CA LEU A 74 -7.17 20.42 2.16
C LEU A 74 -6.17 19.58 2.98
N PHE A 75 -4.94 19.52 2.50
CA PHE A 75 -3.85 18.80 3.15
C PHE A 75 -2.57 19.64 3.08
N GLN A 76 -1.96 19.91 4.24
CA GLN A 76 -0.76 20.76 4.36
C GLN A 76 -0.88 22.12 3.65
N GLY A 77 -2.07 22.76 3.71
CA GLY A 77 -2.31 24.07 3.08
C GLY A 77 -2.60 24.03 1.59
N ARG A 78 -2.51 22.86 0.95
CA ARG A 78 -2.79 22.68 -0.48
C ARG A 78 -4.12 21.94 -0.71
N THR A 79 -4.81 22.29 -1.79
CA THR A 79 -6.07 21.64 -2.18
C THR A 79 -5.80 20.51 -3.15
N TYR A 80 -6.38 19.34 -2.88
CA TYR A 80 -6.33 18.18 -3.75
C TYR A 80 -7.74 17.73 -4.15
N THR A 81 -7.87 17.18 -5.34
CA THR A 81 -9.13 16.64 -5.84
C THR A 81 -9.12 15.12 -5.77
N VAL A 82 -10.14 14.55 -5.16
CA VAL A 82 -10.31 13.10 -5.06
C VAL A 82 -10.66 12.54 -6.44
N ARG A 83 -9.72 11.86 -7.08
CA ARG A 83 -9.91 11.23 -8.40
C ARG A 83 -10.65 9.91 -8.31
N LYS A 84 -10.47 9.20 -7.22
CA LYS A 84 -11.15 7.94 -6.96
C LYS A 84 -11.31 7.71 -5.46
N VAL A 85 -12.39 7.05 -5.11
CA VAL A 85 -12.60 6.47 -3.79
C VAL A 85 -12.35 4.97 -3.92
N ALA A 86 -11.37 4.48 -3.19
CA ALA A 86 -10.94 3.08 -3.20
C ALA A 86 -11.60 2.30 -2.04
N ASP A 87 -11.64 0.99 -2.18
CA ASP A 87 -12.12 0.10 -1.12
C ASP A 87 -10.94 -0.70 -0.56
N TRP A 88 -10.15 -0.06 0.32
CA TRP A 88 -9.00 -0.69 0.95
C TRP A 88 -9.30 -1.23 2.35
N GLY A 89 -10.45 -0.89 2.93
CA GLY A 89 -10.85 -1.31 4.26
C GLY A 89 -10.04 -0.67 5.40
N GLN A 90 -9.18 0.29 5.09
CA GLN A 90 -8.37 1.04 6.05
C GLN A 90 -8.17 2.47 5.54
N LYS A 91 -8.08 3.43 6.46
CA LYS A 91 -7.99 4.85 6.13
C LYS A 91 -6.65 5.17 5.47
N ILE A 92 -6.64 5.24 4.15
CA ILE A 92 -5.45 5.56 3.34
C ILE A 92 -5.76 6.73 2.42
N LEU A 93 -4.78 7.61 2.30
CA LEU A 93 -4.72 8.72 1.36
C LEU A 93 -3.48 8.54 0.49
N VAL A 94 -3.65 8.50 -0.81
CA VAL A 94 -2.58 8.27 -1.78
C VAL A 94 -2.44 9.46 -2.70
N PHE A 95 -1.21 9.95 -2.86
CA PHE A 95 -0.82 11.00 -3.78
C PHE A 95 0.14 10.49 -4.86
N GLY A 96 0.13 11.12 -6.03
CA GLY A 96 1.16 10.96 -7.04
C GLY A 96 2.45 11.72 -6.70
N ALA A 97 3.57 11.39 -7.35
CA ALA A 97 4.87 12.02 -7.09
C ALA A 97 4.89 13.53 -7.38
N ALA A 98 4.13 13.98 -8.36
CA ALA A 98 4.03 15.41 -8.69
C ALA A 98 3.47 16.24 -7.51
N SER A 99 2.76 15.61 -6.59
CA SER A 99 2.24 16.26 -5.37
C SER A 99 3.30 16.43 -4.28
N ALA A 100 4.42 15.71 -4.39
CA ALA A 100 5.49 15.70 -3.37
C ALA A 100 6.54 16.80 -3.56
N ASP A 101 6.67 17.34 -4.78
CA ASP A 101 7.76 18.27 -5.13
C ASP A 101 7.68 19.62 -4.41
N ASP A 102 6.50 19.97 -3.88
CA ASP A 102 6.28 21.26 -3.19
C ASP A 102 6.29 21.12 -1.65
N THR A 103 6.53 19.95 -1.11
CA THR A 103 6.56 19.77 0.34
C THR A 103 7.98 19.80 0.86
N GLU A 104 8.26 20.65 1.84
CA GLU A 104 9.53 20.73 2.60
C GLU A 104 9.90 19.40 3.31
N THR A 105 9.14 18.35 3.08
CA THR A 105 9.35 17.05 3.70
C THR A 105 10.21 16.21 2.77
N GLU A 106 11.42 15.89 3.19
CA GLU A 106 12.25 14.86 2.56
C GLU A 106 11.49 13.53 2.58
N LEU A 107 10.83 13.20 1.47
CA LEU A 107 10.15 11.92 1.31
C LEU A 107 11.17 10.86 0.91
N PHE A 108 11.42 9.94 1.82
CA PHE A 108 12.25 8.79 1.54
C PHE A 108 11.40 7.68 0.90
N TYR A 109 11.54 7.51 -0.41
CA TYR A 109 10.99 6.36 -1.14
C TYR A 109 11.81 5.12 -0.81
N ASN A 110 11.44 4.44 0.26
CA ASN A 110 12.17 3.30 0.81
C ASN A 110 11.57 1.95 0.44
N ARG A 111 10.47 1.95 -0.27
CA ARG A 111 9.79 0.74 -0.72
C ARG A 111 9.50 0.80 -2.22
N LEU A 112 9.52 -0.36 -2.85
CA LEU A 112 9.37 -0.51 -4.29
C LEU A 112 8.50 -1.72 -4.60
N PHE A 113 7.48 -1.51 -5.42
CA PHE A 113 6.74 -2.58 -6.07
C PHE A 113 7.28 -2.77 -7.49
N ILE A 114 7.54 -4.01 -7.85
CA ILE A 114 7.94 -4.41 -9.19
C ILE A 114 6.93 -5.42 -9.69
N ARG A 115 6.29 -5.12 -10.82
CA ARG A 115 5.42 -6.10 -11.44
C ARG A 115 6.25 -7.21 -12.05
N ARG A 116 5.88 -8.46 -11.75
CA ARG A 116 6.50 -9.64 -12.33
C ARG A 116 6.38 -9.60 -13.86
N ARG A 117 7.48 -9.86 -14.55
CA ARG A 117 7.50 -10.01 -16.00
C ARG A 117 6.96 -11.39 -16.39
N ASN A 118 6.26 -11.44 -17.50
CA ASN A 118 5.74 -12.71 -18.02
C ASN A 118 6.90 -13.70 -18.28
N GLY A 119 6.75 -14.91 -17.75
CA GLY A 119 7.75 -15.97 -17.90
C GLY A 119 8.90 -15.95 -16.87
N GLU A 120 8.97 -14.94 -16.01
CA GLU A 120 9.97 -14.85 -14.93
C GLU A 120 9.34 -15.20 -13.57
N THR A 121 10.17 -15.65 -12.62
CA THR A 121 9.78 -15.75 -11.22
C THR A 121 9.84 -14.37 -10.55
N GLU A 122 9.16 -14.19 -9.41
CA GLU A 122 9.23 -12.95 -8.63
C GLU A 122 10.67 -12.61 -8.26
N GLU A 123 11.40 -13.60 -7.75
CA GLU A 123 12.79 -13.48 -7.34
C GLU A 123 13.71 -13.10 -8.52
N SER A 124 13.54 -13.74 -9.68
CA SER A 124 14.32 -13.44 -10.88
C SER A 124 14.06 -12.01 -11.37
N THR A 125 12.80 -11.57 -11.36
CA THR A 125 12.42 -10.20 -11.77
C THR A 125 13.07 -9.16 -10.85
N VAL A 126 12.99 -9.37 -9.51
CA VAL A 126 13.55 -8.43 -8.53
C VAL A 126 15.07 -8.40 -8.59
N ASN A 127 15.73 -9.56 -8.60
CA ASN A 127 17.19 -9.65 -8.69
C ASN A 127 17.71 -9.03 -10.00
N GLY A 128 17.04 -9.27 -11.12
CA GLY A 128 17.37 -8.64 -12.39
C GLY A 128 17.23 -7.11 -12.36
N PHE A 129 16.24 -6.58 -11.66
CA PHE A 129 16.09 -5.15 -11.45
C PHE A 129 17.21 -4.59 -10.57
N LEU A 130 17.46 -5.19 -9.40
CA LEU A 130 18.49 -4.75 -8.45
C LEU A 130 19.87 -4.73 -9.12
N MET A 131 20.24 -5.80 -9.84
CA MET A 131 21.50 -5.88 -10.58
C MET A 131 21.60 -4.81 -11.66
N LYS A 132 20.53 -4.59 -12.43
CA LYS A 132 20.53 -3.60 -13.52
C LYS A 132 20.78 -2.17 -13.05
N TYR A 133 20.26 -1.82 -11.88
CA TYR A 133 20.34 -0.46 -11.33
C TYR A 133 21.36 -0.31 -10.21
N GLY A 134 22.13 -1.37 -9.90
CA GLY A 134 23.15 -1.36 -8.85
C GLY A 134 22.57 -1.11 -7.45
N LEU A 135 21.32 -1.54 -7.21
CA LEU A 135 20.62 -1.34 -5.95
C LEU A 135 20.85 -2.53 -5.02
N GLN A 136 20.90 -2.26 -3.72
CA GLN A 136 20.87 -3.28 -2.67
C GLN A 136 19.53 -3.19 -1.93
N GLY A 137 18.92 -4.33 -1.64
CA GLY A 137 17.64 -4.36 -0.95
C GLY A 137 17.26 -5.74 -0.47
N THR A 138 16.32 -5.80 0.47
CA THR A 138 15.72 -7.05 0.93
C THR A 138 14.43 -7.30 0.17
N VAL A 139 14.32 -8.48 -0.43
CA VAL A 139 13.10 -8.91 -1.12
C VAL A 139 12.11 -9.46 -0.11
N VAL A 140 10.91 -8.86 -0.07
CA VAL A 140 9.78 -9.39 0.69
C VAL A 140 8.75 -9.89 -0.31
N SER A 141 8.65 -11.22 -0.44
CA SER A 141 7.62 -11.83 -1.29
C SER A 141 6.26 -11.79 -0.58
N SER A 142 5.25 -11.27 -1.27
CA SER A 142 3.88 -11.24 -0.74
C SER A 142 3.24 -12.63 -0.65
N THR A 143 3.81 -13.64 -1.32
CA THR A 143 3.31 -15.02 -1.32
C THR A 143 3.80 -15.84 -0.13
N LEU A 144 5.02 -15.56 0.37
CA LEU A 144 5.62 -16.29 1.49
C LEU A 144 4.77 -16.22 2.79
N PRO A 145 4.27 -15.07 3.24
CA PRO A 145 3.46 -15.01 4.45
C PRO A 145 2.16 -15.82 4.37
N LYS A 146 1.53 -15.86 3.19
CA LYS A 146 0.29 -16.63 2.98
C LYS A 146 0.55 -18.13 3.07
N ASN A 147 1.62 -18.61 2.43
CA ASN A 147 2.00 -20.02 2.45
C ASN A 147 2.54 -20.45 3.83
N ALA A 148 3.32 -19.60 4.49
CA ALA A 148 3.81 -19.85 5.85
C ALA A 148 2.66 -19.90 6.88
N GLY A 149 1.67 -19.01 6.76
CA GLY A 149 0.49 -19.02 7.61
C GLY A 149 -0.36 -20.28 7.42
N LEU A 150 -0.52 -20.74 6.19
CA LEU A 150 -1.26 -21.97 5.88
C LEU A 150 -0.52 -23.20 6.36
N ALA A 151 0.80 -23.25 6.21
CA ALA A 151 1.63 -24.31 6.73
C ALA A 151 1.60 -24.39 8.28
N ALA A 152 1.62 -23.24 8.95
CA ALA A 152 1.50 -23.17 10.41
C ALA A 152 0.13 -23.65 10.89
N LEU A 153 -0.95 -23.28 10.19
CA LEU A 153 -2.30 -23.76 10.48
C LEU A 153 -2.48 -25.28 10.28
N LEU A 154 -1.79 -25.86 9.30
CA LEU A 154 -1.82 -27.32 9.08
C LEU A 154 -0.95 -28.10 10.07
N LEU A 155 0.14 -27.50 10.60
CA LEU A 155 1.01 -28.16 11.58
C LEU A 155 0.44 -28.12 13.00
N LEU A 156 -0.36 -27.12 13.36
CA LEU A 156 -0.98 -27.00 14.68
C LEU A 156 -1.75 -28.25 15.13
N PRO A 157 -2.69 -28.81 14.33
CA PRO A 157 -3.40 -30.02 14.74
C PRO A 157 -2.49 -31.25 14.81
N ALA A 158 -1.44 -31.34 13.99
CA ALA A 158 -0.49 -32.44 14.04
C ALA A 158 0.37 -32.43 15.31
N VAL A 159 0.81 -31.26 15.76
CA VAL A 159 1.55 -31.08 17.00
C VAL A 159 0.66 -31.38 18.22
N LEU A 160 -0.58 -30.91 18.23
CA LEU A 160 -1.53 -31.17 19.31
C LEU A 160 -1.89 -32.64 19.42
N SER A 161 -2.11 -33.33 18.29
CA SER A 161 -2.40 -34.77 18.28
C SER A 161 -1.19 -35.61 18.74
N GLY A 162 0.03 -35.20 18.37
CA GLY A 162 1.26 -35.86 18.81
C GLY A 162 1.51 -35.72 20.32
N SER A 163 1.23 -34.55 20.90
CA SER A 163 1.37 -34.32 22.35
C SER A 163 0.36 -35.13 23.17
N LEU A 164 -0.88 -35.20 22.72
CA LEU A 164 -1.92 -36.03 23.35
C LEU A 164 -1.58 -37.52 23.31
N TRP A 165 -0.99 -37.98 22.21
CA TRP A 165 -0.61 -39.39 22.07
C TRP A 165 0.53 -39.78 23.00
N THR A 166 1.49 -38.89 23.24
CA THR A 166 2.60 -39.10 24.18
C THR A 166 2.14 -39.09 25.64
N GLU A 167 1.14 -38.33 26.02
CA GLU A 167 0.54 -38.34 27.36
C GLU A 167 -0.20 -39.64 27.62
N ILE A 168 -1.07 -40.06 26.70
CA ILE A 168 -1.84 -41.31 26.81
C ILE A 168 -0.92 -42.56 26.87
N SER A 169 0.27 -42.50 26.22
CA SER A 169 1.22 -43.62 26.25
C SER A 169 2.07 -43.66 27.52
N ARG A 170 2.10 -42.58 28.33
CA ARG A 170 2.80 -42.54 29.62
C ARG A 170 1.97 -43.07 30.80
N GLU A 171 0.65 -43.11 30.65
CA GLU A 171 -0.27 -43.61 31.69
C GLU A 171 -0.55 -45.12 31.62
N LYS A 172 0.12 -45.85 30.72
CA LYS A 172 0.08 -47.32 30.63
C LYS A 172 1.43 -47.88 31.09
#